data_272f20330e4b0e1b6483d8fee84f7f0f
#
_entry.id   272f20330e4b0e1b6483d8fee84f7f0f
#
_cell.length_a   1.000
_cell.length_b   1.000
_cell.length_c   1.000
_cell.angle_alpha   90.00
_cell.angle_beta   90.00
_cell.angle_gamma   90.00
#
_symmetry.space_group_name_H-M   'P 1'
#
loop_
_entity.id
_entity.type
_entity.pdbx_description
1 polymer ?
#
loop_
_entity_poly.entity_id
_entity_poly.type
_entity_poly.pdbx_seq_one_letter_code
_entity_poly.pdbx_strand_id
1 'polypeptide(L)'
;LVRGPGVNLDTGYTSRSVWTWNTLGYPPGKYEVEVWIRDGQHAGPGGYDVKKSVPFSLTGANLPPRVQVLCTDRPGPQYAGSWVKWTAIASDPEGDPLQYRIFLRGPATRGFWVDMTGWGKNNQWVWRTTPADVGYSEVLVAVRDGKHSGPAGSDDYQVGQFFIMNLNLPPVITSLGTSLPSA
;
A
#
# COMPACT_ATOMS: atom_id res chain seq x y z
N LEU A 1 -14.65 -36.39 -2.34
CA LEU A 1 -13.20 -36.27 -2.37
C LEU A 1 -12.80 -34.83 -2.63
N VAL A 2 -11.73 -34.37 -1.99
CA VAL A 2 -11.10 -33.08 -2.31
C VAL A 2 -9.61 -33.31 -2.53
N ARG A 3 -9.10 -32.85 -3.66
CA ARG A 3 -7.68 -32.93 -4.01
C ARG A 3 -7.13 -31.54 -4.32
N GLY A 4 -5.93 -31.26 -3.84
CA GLY A 4 -5.27 -29.96 -4.07
C GLY A 4 -3.96 -29.84 -3.31
N PRO A 5 -3.40 -28.62 -3.19
CA PRO A 5 -2.14 -28.40 -2.51
C PRO A 5 -2.13 -28.98 -1.09
N GLY A 6 -1.34 -30.05 -0.88
CA GLY A 6 -1.21 -30.72 0.41
C GLY A 6 -2.46 -31.44 0.94
N VAL A 7 -3.48 -31.66 0.10
CA VAL A 7 -4.78 -32.23 0.50
C VAL A 7 -5.20 -33.37 -0.40
N ASN A 8 -5.56 -34.47 0.25
CA ASN A 8 -6.29 -35.58 -0.33
C ASN A 8 -7.31 -36.03 0.72
N LEU A 9 -8.49 -35.41 0.69
CA LEU A 9 -9.55 -35.65 1.66
C LEU A 9 -10.60 -36.56 1.06
N ASP A 10 -10.87 -37.68 1.72
CA ASP A 10 -11.96 -38.61 1.41
C ASP A 10 -12.94 -38.63 2.60
N THR A 11 -14.21 -38.38 2.35
CA THR A 11 -15.27 -38.40 3.35
C THR A 11 -15.94 -39.79 3.46
N GLY A 12 -15.55 -40.70 2.60
CA GLY A 12 -16.24 -41.99 2.43
C GLY A 12 -17.66 -41.82 1.86
N TYR A 13 -18.38 -42.94 1.75
CA TYR A 13 -19.77 -42.95 1.30
C TYR A 13 -20.73 -42.61 2.47
N THR A 14 -21.72 -41.80 2.17
CA THR A 14 -22.77 -41.40 3.10
C THR A 14 -24.10 -41.26 2.37
N SER A 15 -25.22 -41.43 3.06
CA SER A 15 -26.55 -41.15 2.51
C SER A 15 -26.90 -39.63 2.46
N ARG A 16 -26.01 -38.78 2.93
CA ARG A 16 -26.23 -37.32 2.89
C ARG A 16 -25.87 -36.77 1.52
N SER A 17 -26.72 -35.92 0.95
CA SER A 17 -26.50 -35.25 -0.34
C SER A 17 -25.80 -33.89 -0.18
N VAL A 18 -25.52 -33.43 1.06
CA VAL A 18 -24.86 -32.16 1.37
C VAL A 18 -23.65 -32.41 2.24
N TRP A 19 -22.55 -31.81 1.90
CA TRP A 19 -21.32 -31.78 2.68
C TRP A 19 -20.75 -30.37 2.73
N THR A 20 -20.28 -29.97 3.90
CA THR A 20 -19.64 -28.66 4.10
C THR A 20 -18.14 -28.88 4.31
N TRP A 21 -17.35 -28.23 3.47
CA TRP A 21 -15.91 -28.20 3.64
C TRP A 21 -15.51 -26.99 4.47
N ASN A 22 -14.92 -27.22 5.66
CA ASN A 22 -14.26 -26.16 6.40
C ASN A 22 -12.86 -25.98 5.80
N THR A 23 -12.60 -24.82 5.17
CA THR A 23 -11.36 -24.51 4.49
C THR A 23 -10.28 -23.90 5.39
N LEU A 24 -10.57 -23.71 6.68
CA LEU A 24 -9.60 -23.16 7.63
C LEU A 24 -8.37 -24.06 7.74
N GLY A 25 -7.18 -23.48 7.55
CA GLY A 25 -5.89 -24.18 7.64
C GLY A 25 -5.46 -24.89 6.34
N TYR A 26 -6.26 -24.85 5.29
CA TYR A 26 -5.84 -25.33 3.98
C TYR A 26 -5.11 -24.25 3.18
N PRO A 27 -4.01 -24.60 2.47
CA PRO A 27 -3.25 -23.62 1.69
C PRO A 27 -4.07 -23.05 0.54
N PRO A 28 -3.84 -21.79 0.16
CA PRO A 28 -4.42 -21.24 -1.07
C PRO A 28 -3.98 -22.02 -2.29
N GLY A 29 -4.87 -22.11 -3.28
CA GLY A 29 -4.55 -22.82 -4.52
C GLY A 29 -5.77 -23.37 -5.23
N LYS A 30 -5.51 -24.15 -6.26
CA LYS A 30 -6.53 -24.83 -7.05
C LYS A 30 -6.80 -26.21 -6.47
N TYR A 31 -8.07 -26.48 -6.23
CA TYR A 31 -8.59 -27.74 -5.72
C TYR A 31 -9.56 -28.33 -6.73
N GLU A 32 -9.74 -29.64 -6.67
CA GLU A 32 -10.77 -30.37 -7.38
C GLU A 32 -11.66 -31.07 -6.35
N VAL A 33 -12.96 -30.81 -6.42
CA VAL A 33 -13.96 -31.47 -5.58
C VAL A 33 -14.67 -32.52 -6.46
N GLU A 34 -14.55 -33.78 -6.07
CA GLU A 34 -15.22 -34.90 -6.75
C GLU A 34 -16.35 -35.44 -5.88
N VAL A 35 -17.52 -35.65 -6.49
CA VAL A 35 -18.64 -36.38 -5.89
C VAL A 35 -18.79 -37.73 -6.61
N TRP A 36 -18.79 -38.79 -5.82
CA TRP A 36 -19.00 -40.16 -6.28
C TRP A 36 -20.35 -40.67 -5.78
N ILE A 37 -21.12 -41.26 -6.65
CA ILE A 37 -22.43 -41.79 -6.35
C ILE A 37 -22.43 -43.29 -6.71
N ARG A 38 -23.05 -44.11 -5.86
CA ARG A 38 -23.28 -45.55 -6.13
C ARG A 38 -24.62 -45.97 -5.50
N ASP A 39 -25.24 -46.94 -6.12
CA ASP A 39 -26.44 -47.63 -5.57
C ASP A 39 -26.11 -48.89 -4.77
N GLY A 40 -24.86 -49.38 -4.83
CA GLY A 40 -24.39 -50.59 -4.16
C GLY A 40 -24.66 -51.86 -4.92
N GLN A 41 -25.17 -51.77 -6.15
CA GLN A 41 -25.50 -52.95 -6.98
C GLN A 41 -24.56 -53.14 -8.17
N HIS A 42 -24.04 -52.06 -8.72
CA HIS A 42 -23.21 -52.09 -9.95
C HIS A 42 -21.71 -51.97 -9.66
N ALA A 43 -21.31 -50.97 -8.84
CA ALA A 43 -19.90 -50.79 -8.51
C ALA A 43 -19.49 -51.64 -7.30
N GLY A 44 -18.26 -52.18 -7.32
CA GLY A 44 -17.67 -52.88 -6.19
C GLY A 44 -17.46 -51.96 -4.96
N PRO A 45 -17.03 -52.50 -3.79
CA PRO A 45 -17.02 -51.79 -2.54
C PRO A 45 -16.27 -50.43 -2.53
N GLY A 46 -15.24 -50.28 -3.32
CA GLY A 46 -14.45 -49.03 -3.46
C GLY A 46 -14.77 -48.21 -4.69
N GLY A 47 -15.72 -48.68 -5.55
CA GLY A 47 -16.04 -48.05 -6.83
C GLY A 47 -17.22 -47.08 -6.77
N TYR A 48 -17.50 -46.44 -7.88
CA TYR A 48 -18.64 -45.52 -8.08
C TYR A 48 -19.36 -45.89 -9.38
N ASP A 49 -20.65 -45.62 -9.45
CA ASP A 49 -21.43 -45.77 -10.68
C ASP A 49 -21.36 -44.47 -11.51
N VAL A 50 -21.40 -43.33 -10.83
CA VAL A 50 -21.28 -42.00 -11.47
C VAL A 50 -20.38 -41.12 -10.62
N LYS A 51 -19.55 -40.31 -11.30
CA LYS A 51 -18.78 -39.25 -10.63
C LYS A 51 -18.89 -37.91 -11.35
N LYS A 52 -18.73 -36.84 -10.61
CA LYS A 52 -18.62 -35.49 -11.15
C LYS A 52 -17.55 -34.70 -10.39
N SER A 53 -16.71 -34.00 -11.14
CA SER A 53 -15.69 -33.10 -10.61
C SER A 53 -16.07 -31.64 -10.82
N VAL A 54 -15.71 -30.78 -9.86
CA VAL A 54 -15.85 -29.34 -9.97
C VAL A 54 -14.55 -28.70 -9.50
N PRO A 55 -13.93 -27.81 -10.30
CA PRO A 55 -12.77 -27.04 -9.85
C PRO A 55 -13.20 -26.00 -8.79
N PHE A 56 -12.37 -25.84 -7.77
CA PHE A 56 -12.55 -24.87 -6.70
C PHE A 56 -11.22 -24.15 -6.45
N SER A 57 -11.26 -22.82 -6.31
CA SER A 57 -10.07 -22.04 -5.97
C SER A 57 -10.20 -21.50 -4.55
N LEU A 58 -9.24 -21.85 -3.70
CA LEU A 58 -9.11 -21.26 -2.37
C LEU A 58 -8.10 -20.11 -2.45
N THR A 59 -8.55 -18.92 -2.13
CA THR A 59 -7.69 -17.74 -2.03
C THR A 59 -7.19 -17.56 -0.60
N GLY A 60 -5.96 -17.08 -0.42
CA GLY A 60 -5.42 -16.70 0.88
C GLY A 60 -6.16 -15.49 1.48
N ALA A 61 -5.97 -15.27 2.76
CA ALA A 61 -6.30 -13.99 3.35
C ALA A 61 -5.44 -12.93 2.68
N ASN A 62 -6.05 -11.84 2.24
CA ASN A 62 -5.30 -10.69 1.75
C ASN A 62 -4.59 -10.03 2.94
N LEU A 63 -3.32 -9.70 2.80
CA LEU A 63 -2.52 -9.01 3.81
C LEU A 63 -2.32 -7.54 3.43
N PRO A 64 -2.22 -6.63 4.40
CA PRO A 64 -2.02 -5.22 4.10
C PRO A 64 -0.62 -4.97 3.53
N PRO A 65 -0.48 -4.00 2.61
CA PRO A 65 0.81 -3.55 2.11
C PRO A 65 1.67 -2.91 3.19
N ARG A 66 2.99 -2.83 2.94
CA ARG A 66 3.96 -2.20 3.84
C ARG A 66 4.83 -1.20 3.09
N VAL A 67 5.03 -0.02 3.69
CA VAL A 67 6.04 0.94 3.24
C VAL A 67 7.42 0.45 3.68
N GLN A 68 8.32 0.28 2.73
CA GLN A 68 9.68 -0.19 2.97
C GLN A 68 10.67 0.96 3.07
N VAL A 69 10.50 1.98 2.20
CA VAL A 69 11.42 3.11 2.10
C VAL A 69 10.64 4.39 1.78
N LEU A 70 10.98 5.46 2.47
CA LEU A 70 10.66 6.83 2.09
C LEU A 70 11.97 7.61 2.01
N CYS A 71 12.33 8.09 0.83
CA CYS A 71 13.60 8.77 0.58
C CYS A 71 13.44 10.00 -0.32
N THR A 72 14.49 10.81 -0.34
CA THR A 72 14.60 12.00 -1.19
C THR A 72 15.70 11.83 -2.23
N ASP A 73 15.58 12.55 -3.36
CA ASP A 73 16.59 12.57 -4.42
C ASP A 73 17.86 13.34 -4.05
N ARG A 74 17.82 14.13 -2.98
CA ARG A 74 18.95 14.89 -2.46
C ARG A 74 18.93 14.94 -0.94
N PRO A 75 20.11 15.00 -0.28
CA PRO A 75 20.18 15.07 1.17
C PRO A 75 19.68 16.43 1.68
N GLY A 76 19.15 16.42 2.89
CA GLY A 76 18.90 17.65 3.65
C GLY A 76 20.20 18.14 4.37
N PRO A 77 20.26 19.41 4.74
CA PRO A 77 19.28 20.46 4.47
C PRO A 77 19.38 21.02 3.04
N GLN A 78 18.32 21.66 2.57
CA GLN A 78 18.30 22.41 1.30
C GLN A 78 17.82 23.83 1.53
N TYR A 79 18.13 24.75 0.61
CA TYR A 79 17.66 26.14 0.65
C TYR A 79 16.21 26.27 0.15
N ALA A 80 15.50 27.27 0.67
CA ALA A 80 14.21 27.67 0.11
C ALA A 80 14.33 27.98 -1.38
N GLY A 81 13.36 27.55 -2.18
CA GLY A 81 13.39 27.57 -3.65
C GLY A 81 13.92 26.29 -4.30
N SER A 82 14.44 25.34 -3.51
CA SER A 82 14.85 24.04 -4.01
C SER A 82 13.66 23.15 -4.36
N TRP A 83 13.88 22.21 -5.28
CA TRP A 83 12.94 21.14 -5.59
C TRP A 83 13.46 19.85 -4.98
N VAL A 84 12.66 19.22 -4.13
CA VAL A 84 13.01 17.99 -3.43
C VAL A 84 12.00 16.91 -3.85
N LYS A 85 12.49 15.87 -4.53
CA LYS A 85 11.64 14.76 -4.93
C LYS A 85 11.64 13.68 -3.86
N TRP A 86 10.47 13.41 -3.31
CA TRP A 86 10.21 12.30 -2.42
C TRP A 86 9.78 11.07 -3.20
N THR A 87 10.29 9.92 -2.82
CA THR A 87 9.93 8.62 -3.41
C THR A 87 9.63 7.63 -2.31
N ALA A 88 8.50 6.97 -2.39
CA ALA A 88 8.12 5.87 -1.52
C ALA A 88 8.29 4.53 -2.25
N ILE A 89 8.79 3.51 -1.54
CA ILE A 89 8.79 2.11 -1.99
C ILE A 89 7.93 1.33 -1.02
N ALA A 90 6.93 0.66 -1.53
CA ALA A 90 6.06 -0.22 -0.77
C ALA A 90 5.84 -1.53 -1.53
N SER A 91 5.50 -2.58 -0.80
CA SER A 91 5.12 -3.87 -1.39
C SER A 91 3.88 -4.43 -0.71
N ASP A 92 3.15 -5.19 -1.49
CA ASP A 92 2.02 -5.99 -1.04
C ASP A 92 2.41 -7.47 -1.13
N PRO A 93 2.10 -8.30 -0.11
CA PRO A 93 2.47 -9.71 -0.11
C PRO A 93 1.84 -10.52 -1.25
N GLU A 94 0.63 -10.17 -1.67
CA GLU A 94 -0.11 -10.81 -2.75
C GLU A 94 0.15 -10.15 -4.11
N GLY A 95 0.88 -9.01 -4.13
CA GLY A 95 1.17 -8.24 -5.34
C GLY A 95 0.01 -7.37 -5.80
N ASP A 96 -0.88 -7.00 -4.90
CA ASP A 96 -2.01 -6.14 -5.20
C ASP A 96 -1.58 -4.72 -5.62
N PRO A 97 -2.35 -4.06 -6.49
CA PRO A 97 -2.07 -2.70 -6.92
C PRO A 97 -2.15 -1.71 -5.77
N LEU A 98 -1.09 -0.93 -5.57
CA LEU A 98 -0.98 0.02 -4.48
C LEU A 98 -1.45 1.42 -4.88
N GLN A 99 -2.03 2.13 -3.90
CA GLN A 99 -2.28 3.57 -3.95
C GLN A 99 -1.47 4.26 -2.86
N TYR A 100 -0.96 5.44 -3.20
CA TYR A 100 -0.15 6.30 -2.34
C TYR A 100 -0.85 7.62 -2.12
N ARG A 101 -0.64 8.21 -0.95
CA ARG A 101 -1.09 9.55 -0.59
C ARG A 101 -0.01 10.24 0.24
N ILE A 102 0.33 11.46 -0.11
CA ILE A 102 1.43 12.18 0.51
C ILE A 102 0.92 13.42 1.20
N PHE A 103 1.38 13.63 2.42
CA PHE A 103 1.04 14.76 3.27
C PHE A 103 2.30 15.52 3.67
N LEU A 104 2.17 16.81 3.83
CA LEU A 104 3.20 17.69 4.37
C LEU A 104 2.72 18.31 5.67
N ARG A 105 3.60 18.38 6.68
CA ARG A 105 3.45 19.15 7.91
C ARG A 105 4.72 19.96 8.14
N GLY A 106 4.61 21.25 8.37
CA GLY A 106 5.75 22.12 8.62
C GLY A 106 5.34 23.59 8.73
N PRO A 107 6.30 24.53 8.65
CA PRO A 107 6.02 25.96 8.79
C PRO A 107 5.00 26.49 7.79
N ALA A 108 5.10 26.12 6.51
CA ALA A 108 4.15 26.54 5.46
C ALA A 108 2.73 26.05 5.71
N THR A 109 2.55 24.92 6.38
CA THR A 109 1.24 24.35 6.74
C THR A 109 0.80 24.71 8.15
N ARG A 110 1.50 25.63 8.83
CA ARG A 110 1.25 26.04 10.22
C ARG A 110 1.20 24.87 11.22
N GLY A 111 1.99 23.81 10.95
CA GLY A 111 2.06 22.61 11.78
C GLY A 111 0.92 21.60 11.57
N PHE A 112 0.03 21.79 10.61
CA PHE A 112 -1.03 20.84 10.29
C PHE A 112 -0.62 19.92 9.15
N TRP A 113 -1.11 18.68 9.17
CA TRP A 113 -0.98 17.78 8.03
C TRP A 113 -1.89 18.24 6.87
N VAL A 114 -1.28 18.53 5.73
CA VAL A 114 -1.98 18.94 4.51
C VAL A 114 -1.74 17.88 3.45
N ASP A 115 -2.81 17.44 2.81
CA ASP A 115 -2.76 16.49 1.70
C ASP A 115 -2.20 17.17 0.44
N MET A 116 -1.13 16.61 -0.10
CA MET A 116 -0.42 17.15 -1.25
C MET A 116 -0.76 16.45 -2.57
N THR A 117 -1.32 15.24 -2.54
CA THR A 117 -1.49 14.43 -3.77
C THR A 117 -2.86 13.80 -3.96
N GLY A 118 -3.65 13.61 -2.87
CA GLY A 118 -4.76 12.67 -2.91
C GLY A 118 -4.29 11.22 -3.06
N TRP A 119 -5.24 10.26 -3.09
CA TRP A 119 -4.93 8.86 -3.38
C TRP A 119 -4.67 8.63 -4.87
N GLY A 120 -3.55 7.99 -5.21
CA GLY A 120 -3.16 7.70 -6.59
C GLY A 120 -2.10 6.62 -6.69
N LYS A 121 -1.79 6.19 -7.91
CA LYS A 121 -0.76 5.17 -8.18
C LYS A 121 0.67 5.72 -8.16
N ASN A 122 0.81 7.07 -8.16
CA ASN A 122 2.13 7.70 -8.17
C ASN A 122 2.75 7.63 -6.77
N ASN A 123 3.89 6.98 -6.67
CA ASN A 123 4.68 6.85 -5.46
C ASN A 123 5.73 7.96 -5.27
N GLN A 124 5.65 9.02 -6.08
CA GLN A 124 6.57 10.14 -6.06
C GLN A 124 5.83 11.47 -5.93
N TRP A 125 6.47 12.43 -5.23
CA TRP A 125 6.01 13.80 -5.12
C TRP A 125 7.19 14.76 -5.15
N VAL A 126 7.07 15.84 -5.92
CA VAL A 126 8.08 16.90 -6.00
C VAL A 126 7.62 18.08 -5.15
N TRP A 127 8.32 18.29 -4.05
CA TRP A 127 8.13 19.43 -3.20
C TRP A 127 8.90 20.63 -3.75
N ARG A 128 8.17 21.66 -4.15
CA ARG A 128 8.71 22.96 -4.55
C ARG A 128 8.74 23.84 -3.32
N THR A 129 9.90 23.89 -2.67
CA THR A 129 10.04 24.64 -1.42
C THR A 129 10.03 26.14 -1.64
N THR A 130 9.51 26.87 -0.66
CA THR A 130 9.37 28.34 -0.66
C THR A 130 9.96 28.92 0.62
N PRO A 131 10.11 30.25 0.76
CA PRO A 131 10.50 30.85 2.02
C PRO A 131 9.57 30.54 3.20
N ALA A 132 8.30 30.21 2.94
CA ALA A 132 7.35 29.79 3.97
C ALA A 132 7.67 28.40 4.57
N ASP A 133 8.47 27.58 3.87
CA ASP A 133 8.86 26.25 4.31
C ASP A 133 10.12 26.25 5.20
N VAL A 134 10.75 27.41 5.43
CA VAL A 134 11.99 27.50 6.21
C VAL A 134 11.78 26.95 7.63
N GLY A 135 12.56 25.90 7.97
CA GLY A 135 12.46 25.17 9.22
C GLY A 135 12.33 23.66 9.01
N TYR A 136 11.96 22.97 10.07
CA TYR A 136 11.69 21.53 10.03
C TYR A 136 10.32 21.25 9.46
N SER A 137 10.28 20.31 8.53
CA SER A 137 9.06 19.77 7.94
C SER A 137 9.08 18.25 8.00
N GLU A 138 7.89 17.67 7.99
CA GLU A 138 7.67 16.22 7.92
C GLU A 138 6.83 15.91 6.70
N VAL A 139 7.24 14.86 6.00
CA VAL A 139 6.49 14.31 4.87
C VAL A 139 6.04 12.91 5.26
N LEU A 140 4.74 12.67 5.23
CA LEU A 140 4.14 11.38 5.47
C LEU A 140 3.69 10.80 4.13
N VAL A 141 4.11 9.57 3.84
CA VAL A 141 3.52 8.74 2.79
C VAL A 141 2.61 7.71 3.43
N ALA A 142 1.38 7.64 2.98
CA ALA A 142 0.42 6.59 3.31
C ALA A 142 0.24 5.68 2.10
N VAL A 143 0.04 4.38 2.34
CA VAL A 143 -0.18 3.37 1.31
C VAL A 143 -1.41 2.53 1.64
N ARG A 144 -2.10 2.06 0.61
CA ARG A 144 -3.21 1.10 0.73
C ARG A 144 -3.35 0.25 -0.54
N ASP A 145 -3.96 -0.93 -0.38
CA ASP A 145 -4.40 -1.80 -1.48
C ASP A 145 -5.90 -1.62 -1.82
N GLY A 146 -6.65 -0.93 -0.94
CA GLY A 146 -8.10 -0.75 -1.05
C GLY A 146 -8.94 -1.92 -0.57
N LYS A 147 -8.34 -2.90 0.12
CA LYS A 147 -9.03 -4.11 0.62
C LYS A 147 -9.15 -4.17 2.14
N HIS A 148 -8.30 -3.45 2.89
CA HIS A 148 -8.26 -3.46 4.35
C HIS A 148 -8.82 -2.19 4.97
N SER A 149 -8.29 -1.04 4.60
CA SER A 149 -8.74 0.24 5.13
C SER A 149 -9.94 0.79 4.36
N GLY A 150 -10.82 1.49 5.06
CA GLY A 150 -11.93 2.21 4.43
C GLY A 150 -11.46 3.33 3.47
N PRO A 151 -12.39 4.01 2.77
CA PRO A 151 -12.06 4.98 1.71
C PRO A 151 -11.12 6.11 2.12
N ALA A 152 -11.14 6.51 3.40
CA ALA A 152 -10.28 7.56 3.95
C ALA A 152 -9.02 7.03 4.64
N GLY A 153 -8.94 5.71 4.91
CA GLY A 153 -7.88 5.07 5.67
C GLY A 153 -6.65 4.71 4.83
N SER A 154 -5.57 4.37 5.53
CA SER A 154 -4.35 3.78 5.00
C SER A 154 -4.06 2.47 5.72
N ASP A 155 -3.37 1.57 5.05
CA ASP A 155 -2.99 0.27 5.59
C ASP A 155 -1.63 0.36 6.31
N ASP A 156 -0.75 1.22 5.78
CA ASP A 156 0.55 1.52 6.39
C ASP A 156 0.98 2.96 6.03
N TYR A 157 1.95 3.49 6.78
CA TYR A 157 2.53 4.81 6.50
C TYR A 157 3.97 4.92 7.02
N GLN A 158 4.71 5.85 6.46
CA GLN A 158 6.03 6.25 6.95
C GLN A 158 6.18 7.78 6.94
N VAL A 159 6.95 8.30 7.90
CA VAL A 159 7.24 9.73 8.03
C VAL A 159 8.73 9.96 7.83
N GLY A 160 9.07 10.90 6.95
CA GLY A 160 10.42 11.41 6.77
C GLY A 160 10.49 12.86 7.23
N GLN A 161 11.66 13.28 7.72
CA GLN A 161 11.92 14.66 8.15
C GLN A 161 12.88 15.34 7.20
N PHE A 162 12.68 16.65 7.01
CA PHE A 162 13.53 17.45 6.14
C PHE A 162 13.63 18.87 6.66
N PHE A 163 14.84 19.46 6.53
CA PHE A 163 15.08 20.83 6.98
C PHE A 163 15.32 21.75 5.78
N ILE A 164 14.57 22.86 5.72
CA ILE A 164 14.75 23.92 4.73
C ILE A 164 15.43 25.11 5.38
N MET A 165 16.53 25.53 4.81
CA MET A 165 17.29 26.69 5.22
C MET A 165 16.76 27.96 4.54
N ASN A 166 16.91 29.10 5.22
CA ASN A 166 16.67 30.38 4.59
C ASN A 166 17.70 30.64 3.49
N LEU A 167 17.27 31.17 2.34
CA LEU A 167 18.17 31.61 1.29
C LEU A 167 18.90 32.85 1.78
N ASN A 168 20.21 32.76 2.06
CA ASN A 168 21.03 33.89 2.39
C ASN A 168 21.45 34.56 1.08
N LEU A 169 20.80 35.69 0.77
CA LEU A 169 21.20 36.55 -0.34
C LEU A 169 22.20 37.60 0.14
N PRO A 170 23.18 37.97 -0.70
CA PRO A 170 24.08 39.06 -0.37
C PRO A 170 23.29 40.39 -0.22
N PRO A 171 23.75 41.29 0.64
CA PRO A 171 23.11 42.59 0.79
C PRO A 171 23.19 43.40 -0.52
N VAL A 172 22.12 44.11 -0.82
CA VAL A 172 22.01 44.99 -2.00
C VAL A 172 21.88 46.40 -1.52
N ILE A 173 22.71 47.32 -2.08
CA ILE A 173 22.55 48.77 -1.85
C ILE A 173 21.32 49.23 -2.64
N THR A 174 20.26 49.60 -1.91
CA THR A 174 19.00 50.02 -2.52
C THR A 174 18.95 51.53 -2.78
N SER A 175 19.76 52.33 -2.11
CA SER A 175 19.90 53.74 -2.39
C SER A 175 21.23 54.29 -1.84
N LEU A 176 21.81 55.22 -2.53
CA LEU A 176 22.92 56.04 -2.10
C LEU A 176 22.53 57.53 -2.30
N GLY A 177 22.44 58.28 -1.21
CA GLY A 177 22.12 59.73 -1.27
C GLY A 177 23.25 60.57 -0.77
N THR A 178 23.45 61.78 -1.35
CA THR A 178 24.30 62.80 -0.82
C THR A 178 23.44 63.91 -0.25
N SER A 179 23.70 64.31 1.00
CA SER A 179 23.17 65.54 1.53
C SER A 179 24.12 66.70 1.18
N LEU A 180 23.65 67.60 0.35
CA LEU A 180 24.34 68.87 0.20
C LEU A 180 24.10 69.71 1.50
N PRO A 181 25.14 70.33 2.06
CA PRO A 181 24.93 71.29 3.13
C PRO A 181 24.06 72.42 2.59
N SER A 182 22.98 72.71 3.30
CA SER A 182 22.19 73.90 3.03
C SER A 182 23.08 75.18 3.22
N ALA A 183 23.09 75.99 2.21
CA ALA A 183 23.80 77.25 2.22
C ALA A 183 23.14 78.24 3.21
#